data_cfff48c51b6e46abb8166bbc8545721e
#
_entry.id   cfff48c51b6e46abb8166bbc8545721e
#
_cell.length_a   1.000
_cell.length_b   1.000
_cell.length_c   1.000
_cell.angle_alpha   90.00
_cell.angle_beta   90.00
_cell.angle_gamma   90.00
#
_symmetry.space_group_name_H-M   'P 1'
#
loop_
_entity.id
_entity.type
_entity.pdbx_description
1 polymer ?
#
loop_
_entity_poly.entity_id
_entity_poly.type
_entity_poly.pdbx_seq_one_letter_code
_entity_poly.pdbx_strand_id
1 'polypeptide(L)'
;MSFDFGQMVEHLIGSVYGSSSRRDVEKKQDDVLYDAAIVGYGPAGGVMATLLAEKHDLKVCIVDPNIEKRWIPNYGVWVEEWESLDRSLQIGLGDCLDRTWEVTDSFFGGSHGIPTSERCRIKRPYARVSRDKMQANLKTRLAAAGVTKIASKVDASTVKHTAEGSTVELENGMKLSCRLLVDCSGHYSELVERDGVNNPGVQIAYGAEVEVKDGHAPYDEKAMLFMDYRTDYINPEESSPEEQRELRDIPTFLYAMPMGKASNGRSKIFFEETSLVARPPIAFDLCKERLYKRLKHHGIEVTKVVDEELCYIPMGGPIPKLDQRVVAFGGASGLVHAATGYMHVRMLAASRGVAEAIATELKSGGPGASRAAARRAYQALWSAKAKLQRDFHVFGGEFLMAQDTSILRGFFNGFFKLPLPLWAGFLSGYPNLPHNEHQQEWYKRFAFGFQFFLKLAPAVQLKLMAAGALNGWRDGLIRSVSPMSILEDSQDLGFDAEIEAIRLKAAATEADSAVSEETDGNRGPGSDVTPESGPQISDQSTTKELMTL
;
A
#
# COMPACT_ATOMS: atom_id res chain seq x y z
N MET A 1 -2.87 -31.90 1.31
CA MET A 1 -1.81 -31.59 2.29
C MET A 1 -1.71 -30.06 2.30
N SER A 2 -2.16 -29.43 3.37
CA SER A 2 -2.04 -27.97 3.53
C SER A 2 -0.60 -27.67 3.93
N PHE A 3 0.13 -27.01 3.06
CA PHE A 3 1.46 -26.51 3.37
C PHE A 3 1.30 -25.24 4.24
N ASP A 4 1.80 -25.31 5.45
CA ASP A 4 1.87 -24.17 6.36
C ASP A 4 3.07 -23.28 5.99
N PHE A 5 2.77 -22.19 5.29
CA PHE A 5 3.75 -21.23 4.78
C PHE A 5 4.41 -20.39 5.89
N GLY A 6 3.78 -20.29 7.07
CA GLY A 6 4.32 -19.59 8.23
C GLY A 6 5.60 -20.24 8.75
N GLN A 7 5.65 -21.57 8.78
CA GLN A 7 6.83 -22.31 9.27
C GLN A 7 8.05 -22.23 8.35
N MET A 8 7.86 -22.08 7.04
CA MET A 8 8.98 -22.00 6.10
C MET A 8 9.70 -20.63 6.16
N VAL A 9 8.98 -19.56 6.43
CA VAL A 9 9.56 -18.21 6.61
C VAL A 9 10.31 -18.13 7.95
N GLU A 10 9.81 -18.75 9.00
CA GLU A 10 10.49 -18.80 10.31
C GLU A 10 11.78 -19.65 10.28
N HIS A 11 11.83 -20.73 9.51
CA HIS A 11 13.02 -21.58 9.42
C HIS A 11 14.18 -20.92 8.66
N LEU A 12 13.91 -20.03 7.70
CA LEU A 12 14.93 -19.24 6.99
C LEU A 12 15.48 -18.06 7.83
N ILE A 13 14.70 -17.57 8.79
CA ILE A 13 15.08 -16.45 9.66
C ILE A 13 15.79 -16.93 10.94
N GLY A 14 15.53 -18.17 11.40
CA GLY A 14 15.95 -18.68 12.71
C GLY A 14 17.41 -19.15 12.83
N SER A 15 18.18 -19.28 11.73
CA SER A 15 19.48 -19.96 11.81
C SER A 15 20.70 -19.06 12.06
N VAL A 16 20.56 -17.77 12.37
CA VAL A 16 21.69 -16.81 12.45
C VAL A 16 21.86 -16.12 13.82
N TYR A 17 21.16 -16.47 14.88
CA TYR A 17 21.33 -15.73 16.14
C TYR A 17 21.74 -16.57 17.35
N GLY A 18 23.00 -16.38 17.73
CA GLY A 18 23.52 -16.68 19.07
C GLY A 18 23.10 -15.60 20.08
N SER A 19 22.70 -16.04 21.25
CA SER A 19 22.25 -15.23 22.40
C SER A 19 23.40 -14.47 23.06
N SER A 20 23.25 -13.16 23.26
CA SER A 20 23.99 -12.44 24.29
C SER A 20 23.03 -11.57 25.13
N SER A 21 23.07 -11.81 26.43
CA SER A 21 22.29 -11.14 27.46
C SER A 21 22.70 -9.68 27.64
N ARG A 22 21.75 -8.75 27.60
CA ARG A 22 21.84 -7.44 28.25
C ARG A 22 20.57 -7.20 29.05
N ARG A 23 20.61 -7.49 30.34
CA ARG A 23 19.70 -6.90 31.34
C ARG A 23 20.41 -5.67 31.87
N ASP A 24 19.61 -4.62 32.09
CA ASP A 24 19.83 -3.34 32.77
C ASP A 24 19.90 -2.09 31.90
N VAL A 25 18.71 -1.69 31.35
CA VAL A 25 18.31 -0.27 31.15
C VAL A 25 16.79 -0.20 30.96
N GLU A 26 15.99 -0.88 31.77
CA GLU A 26 14.53 -0.91 31.63
C GLU A 26 13.84 -0.43 32.91
N LYS A 27 13.74 0.87 33.11
CA LYS A 27 12.70 1.43 34.03
C LYS A 27 12.59 2.93 33.79
N LYS A 28 11.79 3.36 32.78
CA LYS A 28 11.11 4.68 32.75
C LYS A 28 10.40 4.99 31.42
N GLN A 29 9.94 4.01 30.66
CA GLN A 29 9.27 4.30 29.37
C GLN A 29 7.76 3.98 29.37
N ASP A 30 7.21 3.43 30.46
CA ASP A 30 5.83 2.92 30.52
C ASP A 30 4.73 4.00 30.58
N ASP A 31 5.06 5.29 30.81
CA ASP A 31 4.08 6.38 30.95
C ASP A 31 4.09 7.41 29.80
N VAL A 32 4.77 7.13 28.71
CA VAL A 32 4.85 8.10 27.62
C VAL A 32 3.66 7.96 26.67
N LEU A 33 2.79 8.98 26.64
CA LEU A 33 1.75 9.08 25.62
C LEU A 33 2.32 9.69 24.33
N TYR A 34 2.16 8.97 23.22
CA TYR A 34 2.48 9.43 21.87
C TYR A 34 1.21 9.94 21.16
N ASP A 35 1.34 10.95 20.29
CA ASP A 35 0.23 11.35 19.41
C ASP A 35 -0.06 10.26 18.38
N ALA A 36 0.99 9.69 17.79
CA ALA A 36 0.86 8.57 16.88
C ALA A 36 1.92 7.50 17.13
N ALA A 37 1.50 6.24 17.12
CA ALA A 37 2.40 5.08 17.11
C ALA A 37 2.30 4.37 15.76
N ILE A 38 3.44 4.31 15.06
CA ILE A 38 3.57 3.71 13.73
C ILE A 38 4.07 2.28 13.89
N VAL A 39 3.32 1.30 13.40
CA VAL A 39 3.71 -0.11 13.42
C VAL A 39 4.30 -0.49 12.06
N GLY A 40 5.59 -0.85 12.04
CA GLY A 40 6.34 -1.17 10.84
C GLY A 40 7.23 -0.02 10.36
N TYR A 41 8.51 -0.31 10.12
CA TYR A 41 9.52 0.63 9.61
C TYR A 41 9.96 0.29 8.17
N GLY A 42 8.99 -0.04 7.32
CA GLY A 42 9.17 0.00 5.88
C GLY A 42 9.08 1.42 5.32
N PRO A 43 9.14 1.62 3.99
CA PRO A 43 8.98 2.93 3.36
C PRO A 43 7.72 3.67 3.81
N ALA A 44 6.60 2.97 3.96
CA ALA A 44 5.33 3.54 4.38
C ALA A 44 5.40 4.13 5.80
N GLY A 45 5.91 3.35 6.76
CA GLY A 45 6.06 3.80 8.14
C GLY A 45 7.08 4.92 8.29
N GLY A 46 8.21 4.82 7.59
CA GLY A 46 9.24 5.86 7.60
C GLY A 46 8.73 7.21 7.07
N VAL A 47 8.01 7.19 5.94
CA VAL A 47 7.41 8.41 5.35
C VAL A 47 6.32 8.98 6.24
N MET A 48 5.38 8.14 6.72
CA MET A 48 4.29 8.60 7.57
C MET A 48 4.80 9.22 8.87
N ALA A 49 5.74 8.56 9.55
CA ALA A 49 6.35 9.09 10.77
C ALA A 49 7.10 10.40 10.52
N THR A 50 7.82 10.51 9.40
CA THR A 50 8.51 11.76 9.02
C THR A 50 7.52 12.91 8.82
N LEU A 51 6.42 12.68 8.09
CA LEU A 51 5.42 13.70 7.85
C LEU A 51 4.73 14.13 9.14
N LEU A 52 4.31 13.19 9.99
CA LEU A 52 3.62 13.50 11.25
C LEU A 52 4.53 14.24 12.22
N ALA A 53 5.79 13.85 12.35
CA ALA A 53 6.72 14.47 13.28
C ALA A 53 7.31 15.78 12.72
N GLU A 54 7.87 15.78 11.50
CA GLU A 54 8.58 16.93 10.94
C GLU A 54 7.65 18.03 10.43
N LYS A 55 6.55 17.65 9.73
CA LYS A 55 5.65 18.63 9.10
C LYS A 55 4.50 19.04 10.02
N HIS A 56 4.14 18.19 10.96
CA HIS A 56 3.00 18.43 11.83
C HIS A 56 3.34 18.50 13.32
N ASP A 57 4.62 18.42 13.70
CA ASP A 57 5.08 18.56 15.09
C ASP A 57 4.31 17.66 16.08
N LEU A 58 4.02 16.42 15.68
CA LEU A 58 3.40 15.43 16.54
C LEU A 58 4.46 14.56 17.20
N LYS A 59 4.20 14.14 18.43
CA LYS A 59 5.04 13.20 19.18
C LYS A 59 4.82 11.79 18.66
N VAL A 60 5.77 11.25 17.90
CA VAL A 60 5.65 9.98 17.17
C VAL A 60 6.62 8.94 17.70
N CYS A 61 6.18 7.68 17.77
CA CYS A 61 7.08 6.52 17.86
C CYS A 61 6.87 5.56 16.70
N ILE A 62 7.92 4.79 16.39
CA ILE A 62 7.89 3.68 15.42
C ILE A 62 8.24 2.40 16.15
N VAL A 63 7.44 1.35 15.94
CA VAL A 63 7.64 0.01 16.49
C VAL A 63 7.88 -0.96 15.35
N ASP A 64 9.05 -1.61 15.32
CA ASP A 64 9.38 -2.64 14.33
C ASP A 64 10.47 -3.56 14.88
N PRO A 65 10.33 -4.90 14.84
CA PRO A 65 11.36 -5.82 15.31
C PRO A 65 12.65 -5.73 14.49
N ASN A 66 12.57 -5.25 13.26
CA ASN A 66 13.68 -5.13 12.32
C ASN A 66 14.09 -3.68 12.03
N ILE A 67 13.86 -2.76 12.97
CA ILE A 67 13.96 -1.30 12.79
C ILE A 67 15.34 -0.81 12.30
N GLU A 68 16.40 -1.55 12.55
CA GLU A 68 17.76 -1.23 12.07
C GLU A 68 18.15 -2.03 10.81
N LYS A 69 17.31 -2.98 10.35
CA LYS A 69 17.62 -3.77 9.18
C LYS A 69 17.42 -2.98 7.88
N ARG A 70 18.17 -3.36 6.86
CA ARG A 70 18.03 -2.86 5.51
C ARG A 70 16.69 -3.28 4.91
N TRP A 71 16.04 -2.38 4.19
CA TRP A 71 14.85 -2.74 3.42
C TRP A 71 15.20 -3.69 2.28
N ILE A 72 14.39 -4.73 2.09
CA ILE A 72 14.68 -5.78 1.11
C ILE A 72 14.19 -5.42 -0.30
N PRO A 73 12.94 -4.96 -0.53
CA PRO A 73 12.39 -4.84 -1.86
C PRO A 73 13.06 -3.75 -2.70
N ASN A 74 13.23 -4.02 -4.00
CA ASN A 74 13.58 -3.01 -4.98
C ASN A 74 12.32 -2.28 -5.47
N TYR A 75 12.45 -1.00 -5.78
CA TYR A 75 11.35 -0.18 -6.25
C TYR A 75 11.73 0.50 -7.56
N GLY A 76 10.93 0.27 -8.60
CA GLY A 76 11.01 0.99 -9.86
C GLY A 76 9.91 2.05 -9.95
N VAL A 77 10.23 3.22 -10.49
CA VAL A 77 9.33 4.37 -10.58
C VAL A 77 9.48 5.11 -11.90
N TRP A 78 8.40 5.74 -12.36
CA TRP A 78 8.48 6.71 -13.45
C TRP A 78 9.04 8.02 -12.91
N VAL A 79 10.02 8.59 -13.62
CA VAL A 79 10.78 9.76 -13.13
C VAL A 79 9.87 10.96 -12.88
N GLU A 80 8.93 11.25 -13.76
CA GLU A 80 8.01 12.38 -13.59
C GLU A 80 7.10 12.24 -12.37
N GLU A 81 6.69 11.01 -12.02
CA GLU A 81 5.93 10.72 -10.81
C GLU A 81 6.78 10.98 -9.57
N TRP A 82 8.02 10.48 -9.59
CA TRP A 82 8.98 10.68 -8.50
C TRP A 82 9.29 12.15 -8.24
N GLU A 83 9.58 12.91 -9.30
CA GLU A 83 9.84 14.35 -9.20
C GLU A 83 8.62 15.15 -8.71
N SER A 84 7.41 14.74 -9.12
CA SER A 84 6.17 15.34 -8.62
C SER A 84 6.01 15.12 -7.13
N LEU A 85 6.32 13.90 -6.65
CA LEU A 85 6.26 13.52 -5.25
C LEU A 85 7.35 14.22 -4.41
N ASP A 86 8.57 14.34 -4.93
CA ASP A 86 9.64 15.09 -4.25
C ASP A 86 9.24 16.54 -4.01
N ARG A 87 8.71 17.21 -5.05
CA ARG A 87 8.21 18.60 -4.95
C ARG A 87 7.07 18.73 -3.94
N SER A 88 6.15 17.76 -3.88
CA SER A 88 4.97 17.84 -3.03
C SER A 88 5.25 17.49 -1.57
N LEU A 89 6.09 16.49 -1.30
CA LEU A 89 6.37 16.00 0.04
C LEU A 89 7.51 16.76 0.73
N GLN A 90 8.49 17.24 -0.03
CA GLN A 90 9.65 17.98 0.47
C GLN A 90 10.39 17.26 1.62
N ILE A 91 10.58 15.95 1.44
CA ILE A 91 11.31 15.10 2.37
C ILE A 91 12.63 14.56 1.78
N GLY A 92 13.13 15.18 0.69
CA GLY A 92 14.42 14.88 0.09
C GLY A 92 14.43 13.56 -0.68
N LEU A 93 13.39 13.31 -1.49
CA LEU A 93 13.32 12.11 -2.34
C LEU A 93 14.21 12.24 -3.58
N GLY A 94 14.51 13.46 -4.05
CA GLY A 94 15.25 13.71 -5.30
C GLY A 94 16.58 12.97 -5.37
N ASP A 95 17.33 12.90 -4.27
CA ASP A 95 18.63 12.22 -4.18
C ASP A 95 18.53 10.71 -3.96
N CYS A 96 17.31 10.18 -3.86
CA CYS A 96 17.07 8.77 -3.52
C CYS A 96 16.96 7.86 -4.75
N LEU A 97 17.47 8.25 -5.91
CA LEU A 97 17.54 7.39 -7.09
C LEU A 97 18.93 6.76 -7.23
N ASP A 98 18.97 5.49 -7.64
CA ASP A 98 20.22 4.78 -7.97
C ASP A 98 20.59 4.98 -9.43
N ARG A 99 19.62 4.82 -10.32
CA ARG A 99 19.79 4.91 -11.76
C ARG A 99 18.51 5.33 -12.45
N THR A 100 18.68 6.07 -13.55
CA THR A 100 17.60 6.50 -14.45
C THR A 100 17.89 6.04 -15.86
N TRP A 101 16.85 5.62 -16.59
CA TRP A 101 16.87 5.27 -18.00
C TRP A 101 15.89 6.16 -18.75
N GLU A 102 16.35 6.78 -19.85
CA GLU A 102 15.55 7.69 -20.68
C GLU A 102 14.41 6.99 -21.41
N VAL A 103 14.56 5.69 -21.65
CA VAL A 103 13.59 4.87 -22.39
C VAL A 103 13.42 3.51 -21.74
N THR A 104 12.23 2.93 -21.93
CA THR A 104 11.94 1.55 -21.57
C THR A 104 11.60 0.75 -22.82
N ASP A 105 12.05 -0.50 -22.87
CA ASP A 105 11.73 -1.43 -23.94
C ASP A 105 10.76 -2.51 -23.43
N SER A 106 9.85 -2.94 -24.29
CA SER A 106 8.95 -4.07 -24.05
C SER A 106 8.81 -4.93 -25.29
N PHE A 107 8.54 -6.23 -25.11
CA PHE A 107 8.35 -7.20 -26.19
C PHE A 107 7.08 -8.00 -25.96
N PHE A 108 6.14 -7.88 -26.91
CA PHE A 108 4.82 -8.53 -26.87
C PHE A 108 4.59 -9.43 -28.11
N GLY A 109 5.65 -9.75 -28.84
CA GLY A 109 5.56 -10.53 -30.09
C GLY A 109 5.38 -12.03 -29.89
N GLY A 110 5.09 -12.73 -30.99
CA GLY A 110 4.86 -14.17 -31.03
C GLY A 110 3.38 -14.58 -31.02
N SER A 111 2.44 -13.61 -31.08
CA SER A 111 1.00 -13.88 -31.25
C SER A 111 0.29 -12.72 -31.95
N HIS A 112 -0.94 -12.92 -32.42
CA HIS A 112 -1.76 -11.90 -33.09
C HIS A 112 -1.08 -11.20 -34.29
N GLY A 113 -0.21 -11.91 -35.02
CA GLY A 113 0.54 -11.35 -36.15
C GLY A 113 1.65 -10.37 -35.76
N ILE A 114 1.99 -10.25 -34.48
CA ILE A 114 3.08 -9.42 -33.98
C ILE A 114 4.38 -10.22 -34.06
N PRO A 115 5.41 -9.75 -34.81
CA PRO A 115 6.70 -10.43 -34.86
C PRO A 115 7.35 -10.56 -33.49
N THR A 116 7.98 -11.70 -33.19
CA THR A 116 8.68 -11.95 -31.91
C THR A 116 9.76 -10.90 -31.65
N SER A 117 10.41 -10.38 -32.70
CA SER A 117 11.45 -9.35 -32.60
C SER A 117 10.92 -7.92 -32.46
N GLU A 118 9.57 -7.73 -32.54
CA GLU A 118 9.00 -6.37 -32.46
C GLU A 118 9.22 -5.77 -31.07
N ARG A 119 9.94 -4.65 -31.05
CA ARG A 119 10.24 -3.91 -29.85
C ARG A 119 9.30 -2.72 -29.69
N CYS A 120 8.58 -2.67 -28.59
CA CYS A 120 7.82 -1.50 -28.17
C CYS A 120 8.75 -0.60 -27.33
N ARG A 121 9.29 0.47 -27.92
CA ARG A 121 10.14 1.44 -27.21
C ARG A 121 9.32 2.61 -26.72
N ILE A 122 9.30 2.78 -25.41
CA ILE A 122 8.54 3.80 -24.68
C ILE A 122 9.51 4.92 -24.27
N LYS A 123 9.22 6.15 -24.72
CA LYS A 123 9.97 7.37 -24.36
C LYS A 123 9.39 7.98 -23.08
N ARG A 124 9.47 7.25 -22.00
CA ARG A 124 9.09 7.70 -20.65
C ARG A 124 10.21 7.28 -19.71
N PRO A 125 10.92 8.24 -19.10
CA PRO A 125 12.02 7.91 -18.21
C PRO A 125 11.59 7.08 -17.02
N TYR A 126 12.38 6.08 -16.67
CA TYR A 126 12.18 5.17 -15.55
C TYR A 126 13.39 5.17 -14.63
N ALA A 127 13.20 4.97 -13.34
CA ALA A 127 14.29 4.97 -12.38
C ALA A 127 14.15 3.84 -11.36
N ARG A 128 15.28 3.41 -10.82
CA ARG A 128 15.34 2.57 -9.62
C ARG A 128 15.53 3.46 -8.40
N VAL A 129 14.68 3.29 -7.39
CA VAL A 129 14.84 3.95 -6.09
C VAL A 129 15.97 3.29 -5.31
N SER A 130 16.88 4.08 -4.80
CA SER A 130 17.88 3.62 -3.86
C SER A 130 17.26 3.43 -2.48
N ARG A 131 16.92 2.20 -2.15
CA ARG A 131 16.39 1.86 -0.82
C ARG A 131 17.32 2.29 0.31
N ASP A 132 18.65 2.18 0.10
CA ASP A 132 19.65 2.56 1.09
C ASP A 132 19.71 4.07 1.31
N LYS A 133 19.71 4.89 0.24
CA LYS A 133 19.66 6.35 0.34
C LYS A 133 18.36 6.83 0.94
N MET A 134 17.22 6.26 0.52
CA MET A 134 15.91 6.63 1.04
C MET A 134 15.78 6.28 2.53
N GLN A 135 16.20 5.08 2.94
CA GLN A 135 16.19 4.67 4.34
C GLN A 135 17.11 5.56 5.20
N ALA A 136 18.32 5.88 4.72
CA ALA A 136 19.28 6.76 5.41
C ALA A 136 18.72 8.19 5.53
N ASN A 137 18.14 8.74 4.48
CA ASN A 137 17.51 10.06 4.50
C ASN A 137 16.38 10.12 5.55
N LEU A 138 15.44 9.17 5.51
CA LEU A 138 14.35 9.12 6.49
C LEU A 138 14.87 8.88 7.92
N LYS A 139 15.88 8.03 8.10
CA LYS A 139 16.51 7.80 9.41
C LYS A 139 17.07 9.09 10.02
N THR A 140 17.73 9.91 9.21
CA THR A 140 18.28 11.22 9.62
C THR A 140 17.16 12.19 10.01
N ARG A 141 16.09 12.28 9.21
CA ARG A 141 14.96 13.17 9.49
C ARG A 141 14.19 12.76 10.74
N LEU A 142 13.93 11.46 10.91
CA LEU A 142 13.26 10.91 12.10
C LEU A 142 14.05 11.21 13.37
N ALA A 143 15.39 11.09 13.31
CA ALA A 143 16.24 11.44 14.45
C ALA A 143 16.21 12.94 14.76
N ALA A 144 16.25 13.80 13.74
CA ALA A 144 16.16 15.25 13.90
C ALA A 144 14.79 15.71 14.45
N ALA A 145 13.71 15.02 14.07
CA ALA A 145 12.36 15.27 14.58
C ALA A 145 12.07 14.61 15.94
N GLY A 146 13.03 13.96 16.58
CA GLY A 146 12.88 13.35 17.90
C GLY A 146 11.97 12.10 17.94
N VAL A 147 11.80 11.42 16.82
CA VAL A 147 10.96 10.20 16.75
C VAL A 147 11.59 9.07 17.54
N THR A 148 10.83 8.49 18.46
CA THR A 148 11.27 7.34 19.26
C THR A 148 11.20 6.06 18.43
N LYS A 149 12.27 5.28 18.41
CA LYS A 149 12.34 3.98 17.74
C LYS A 149 12.32 2.86 18.77
N ILE A 150 11.42 1.89 18.61
CA ILE A 150 11.24 0.77 19.52
C ILE A 150 11.45 -0.53 18.73
N ALA A 151 12.53 -1.25 19.07
CA ALA A 151 12.87 -2.53 18.44
C ALA A 151 12.08 -3.66 19.11
N SER A 152 10.81 -3.82 18.73
CA SER A 152 9.91 -4.86 19.25
C SER A 152 8.78 -5.12 18.24
N LYS A 153 8.02 -6.19 18.44
CA LYS A 153 6.79 -6.48 17.72
C LYS A 153 5.59 -6.13 18.58
N VAL A 154 4.53 -5.63 17.93
CA VAL A 154 3.24 -5.35 18.55
C VAL A 154 2.47 -6.66 18.70
N ASP A 155 1.92 -6.93 19.89
CA ASP A 155 0.94 -7.99 20.07
C ASP A 155 -0.46 -7.45 19.74
N ALA A 156 -0.94 -7.75 18.53
CA ALA A 156 -2.22 -7.27 18.03
C ALA A 156 -3.41 -7.70 18.92
N SER A 157 -3.31 -8.82 19.63
CA SER A 157 -4.37 -9.35 20.49
C SER A 157 -4.59 -8.50 21.77
N THR A 158 -3.62 -7.67 22.13
CA THR A 158 -3.64 -6.84 23.34
C THR A 158 -4.14 -5.43 23.12
N VAL A 159 -4.43 -5.06 21.86
CA VAL A 159 -4.89 -3.71 21.50
C VAL A 159 -6.20 -3.39 22.22
N LYS A 160 -6.20 -2.28 22.97
CA LYS A 160 -7.39 -1.74 23.63
C LYS A 160 -7.60 -0.29 23.23
N HIS A 161 -8.82 0.04 22.87
CA HIS A 161 -9.21 1.38 22.48
C HIS A 161 -10.04 2.04 23.59
N THR A 162 -9.70 3.30 23.90
CA THR A 162 -10.46 4.17 24.80
C THR A 162 -10.97 5.41 24.05
N ALA A 163 -11.68 6.30 24.73
CA ALA A 163 -12.10 7.57 24.10
C ALA A 163 -10.90 8.44 23.69
N GLU A 164 -9.80 8.37 24.45
CA GLU A 164 -8.61 9.22 24.29
C GLU A 164 -7.59 8.63 23.30
N GLY A 165 -7.59 7.30 23.11
CA GLY A 165 -6.57 6.66 22.25
C GLY A 165 -6.58 5.13 22.31
N SER A 166 -5.37 4.58 22.22
CA SER A 166 -5.15 3.13 22.19
C SER A 166 -3.95 2.75 23.04
N THR A 167 -4.04 1.56 23.64
CA THR A 167 -2.91 0.92 24.32
C THR A 167 -2.66 -0.45 23.71
N VAL A 168 -1.40 -0.87 23.69
CA VAL A 168 -0.98 -2.17 23.18
C VAL A 168 0.25 -2.66 23.93
N GLU A 169 0.39 -3.96 24.08
CA GLU A 169 1.58 -4.59 24.65
C GLU A 169 2.53 -5.00 23.52
N LEU A 170 3.81 -4.89 23.79
CA LEU A 170 4.87 -5.30 22.87
C LEU A 170 5.46 -6.65 23.32
N GLU A 171 6.01 -7.44 22.41
CA GLU A 171 6.60 -8.74 22.74
C GLU A 171 7.72 -8.67 23.79
N ASN A 172 8.38 -7.52 23.96
CA ASN A 172 9.38 -7.28 25.02
C ASN A 172 8.76 -6.94 26.39
N GLY A 173 7.44 -6.98 26.54
CA GLY A 173 6.71 -6.70 27.78
C GLY A 173 6.42 -5.22 28.04
N MET A 174 6.86 -4.31 27.15
CA MET A 174 6.56 -2.87 27.27
C MET A 174 5.10 -2.61 26.91
N LYS A 175 4.44 -1.73 27.65
CA LYS A 175 3.11 -1.19 27.31
C LYS A 175 3.27 0.14 26.58
N LEU A 176 2.68 0.23 25.40
CA LEU A 176 2.69 1.43 24.56
C LEU A 176 1.33 2.12 24.60
N SER A 177 1.33 3.43 24.85
CA SER A 177 0.12 4.27 24.85
C SER A 177 0.23 5.33 23.76
N CYS A 178 -0.81 5.50 22.94
CA CYS A 178 -0.87 6.50 21.89
C CYS A 178 -2.30 7.01 21.66
N ARG A 179 -2.41 8.22 21.12
CA ARG A 179 -3.71 8.75 20.68
C ARG A 179 -4.20 8.03 19.43
N LEU A 180 -3.29 7.72 18.49
CA LEU A 180 -3.63 7.01 17.27
C LEU A 180 -2.60 5.93 16.94
N LEU A 181 -3.10 4.73 16.61
CA LEU A 181 -2.30 3.63 16.08
C LEU A 181 -2.38 3.64 14.55
N VAL A 182 -1.22 3.65 13.88
CA VAL A 182 -1.10 3.62 12.42
C VAL A 182 -0.35 2.35 11.99
N ASP A 183 -1.01 1.48 11.26
CA ASP A 183 -0.45 0.22 10.80
C ASP A 183 0.20 0.36 9.43
N CYS A 184 1.52 0.24 9.40
CA CYS A 184 2.38 0.22 8.23
C CYS A 184 3.13 -1.12 8.10
N SER A 185 2.65 -2.20 8.74
CA SER A 185 3.32 -3.51 8.84
C SER A 185 3.30 -4.32 7.53
N GLY A 186 2.63 -3.84 6.50
CA GLY A 186 2.56 -4.49 5.19
C GLY A 186 1.27 -5.28 4.97
N HIS A 187 1.34 -6.30 4.09
CA HIS A 187 0.13 -6.99 3.61
C HIS A 187 -0.51 -7.93 4.64
N TYR A 188 0.29 -8.44 5.58
CA TYR A 188 -0.13 -9.41 6.60
C TYR A 188 -0.50 -8.76 7.92
N SER A 189 -1.09 -7.55 7.85
CA SER A 189 -1.54 -6.83 9.03
C SER A 189 -2.56 -7.62 9.83
N GLU A 190 -2.29 -7.81 11.12
CA GLU A 190 -3.19 -8.37 12.13
C GLU A 190 -3.99 -7.28 12.85
N LEU A 191 -3.61 -6.01 12.69
CA LEU A 191 -4.23 -4.86 13.37
C LEU A 191 -5.43 -4.28 12.62
N VAL A 192 -5.58 -4.61 11.32
CA VAL A 192 -6.56 -3.99 10.43
C VAL A 192 -7.69 -4.94 10.09
N GLU A 193 -8.90 -4.53 10.38
CA GLU A 193 -10.11 -5.23 9.94
C GLU A 193 -10.46 -4.90 8.49
N ARG A 194 -10.93 -5.93 7.76
CA ARG A 194 -11.37 -5.84 6.36
C ARG A 194 -12.75 -6.43 6.18
N ASP A 195 -13.50 -5.94 5.18
CA ASP A 195 -14.77 -6.52 4.80
C ASP A 195 -14.58 -7.63 3.77
N GLY A 196 -15.23 -8.77 4.01
CA GLY A 196 -15.23 -9.90 3.08
C GLY A 196 -14.01 -10.82 3.19
N VAL A 197 -13.93 -11.76 2.24
CA VAL A 197 -12.87 -12.76 2.21
C VAL A 197 -11.59 -12.17 1.61
N ASN A 198 -10.50 -12.23 2.37
CA ASN A 198 -9.20 -11.78 1.89
C ASN A 198 -8.56 -12.86 0.99
N ASN A 199 -8.89 -12.85 -0.30
CA ASN A 199 -8.35 -13.74 -1.32
C ASN A 199 -7.97 -12.93 -2.58
N PRO A 200 -6.98 -12.02 -2.50
CA PRO A 200 -6.52 -11.26 -3.65
C PRO A 200 -5.87 -12.16 -4.69
N GLY A 201 -5.79 -11.68 -5.94
CA GLY A 201 -4.79 -12.17 -6.87
C GLY A 201 -3.40 -11.82 -6.37
N VAL A 202 -2.38 -12.56 -6.78
CA VAL A 202 -1.00 -12.33 -6.30
C VAL A 202 -0.05 -12.26 -7.48
N GLN A 203 0.81 -11.26 -7.47
CA GLN A 203 1.99 -11.21 -8.32
C GLN A 203 3.15 -11.84 -7.54
N ILE A 204 3.77 -12.86 -8.14
CA ILE A 204 4.98 -13.50 -7.64
C ILE A 204 6.14 -13.07 -8.53
N ALA A 205 7.25 -12.66 -7.92
CA ALA A 205 8.46 -12.34 -8.64
C ALA A 205 9.70 -12.93 -7.95
N TYR A 206 10.61 -13.44 -8.76
CA TYR A 206 11.96 -13.79 -8.36
C TYR A 206 12.93 -12.83 -9.02
N GLY A 207 13.60 -12.01 -8.22
CA GLY A 207 14.59 -11.02 -8.66
C GLY A 207 16.01 -11.43 -8.25
N ALA A 208 16.98 -11.16 -9.13
CA ALA A 208 18.39 -11.35 -8.85
C ALA A 208 19.22 -10.19 -9.40
N GLU A 209 20.00 -9.52 -8.55
CA GLU A 209 21.04 -8.60 -8.97
C GLU A 209 22.31 -9.40 -9.21
N VAL A 210 22.81 -9.38 -10.45
CA VAL A 210 23.90 -10.22 -10.89
C VAL A 210 25.01 -9.44 -11.57
N GLU A 211 26.26 -9.95 -11.46
CA GLU A 211 27.35 -9.56 -12.33
C GLU A 211 27.42 -10.54 -13.50
N VAL A 212 27.44 -10.03 -14.71
CA VAL A 212 27.54 -10.82 -15.93
C VAL A 212 28.83 -10.56 -16.68
N LYS A 213 29.25 -11.53 -17.49
CA LYS A 213 30.41 -11.37 -18.35
C LYS A 213 30.13 -10.31 -19.42
N ASP A 214 31.09 -9.41 -19.66
CA ASP A 214 30.94 -8.34 -20.65
C ASP A 214 30.63 -8.88 -22.05
N GLY A 215 29.77 -8.17 -22.78
CA GLY A 215 29.35 -8.53 -24.12
C GLY A 215 28.22 -9.56 -24.22
N HIS A 216 27.69 -10.04 -23.10
CA HIS A 216 26.59 -11.02 -23.05
C HIS A 216 25.24 -10.45 -22.66
N ALA A 217 25.07 -9.13 -22.59
CA ALA A 217 23.77 -8.52 -22.38
C ALA A 217 23.08 -8.30 -23.74
N PRO A 218 21.98 -9.01 -24.09
CA PRO A 218 21.27 -8.78 -25.35
C PRO A 218 20.44 -7.52 -25.32
N TYR A 219 20.26 -6.94 -24.12
CA TYR A 219 19.44 -5.76 -23.88
C TYR A 219 20.28 -4.49 -23.92
N ASP A 220 19.67 -3.41 -24.40
CA ASP A 220 20.30 -2.09 -24.46
C ASP A 220 20.65 -1.61 -23.04
N GLU A 221 21.93 -1.43 -22.72
CA GLU A 221 22.40 -0.95 -21.41
C GLU A 221 21.86 0.46 -21.04
N LYS A 222 21.39 1.20 -22.05
CA LYS A 222 20.80 2.54 -21.86
C LYS A 222 19.28 2.52 -21.73
N ALA A 223 18.65 1.36 -21.87
CA ALA A 223 17.21 1.18 -21.72
C ALA A 223 16.90 0.19 -20.60
N MET A 224 15.83 0.48 -19.88
CA MET A 224 15.26 -0.49 -18.95
C MET A 224 14.35 -1.44 -19.73
N LEU A 225 14.43 -2.75 -19.48
CA LEU A 225 13.49 -3.72 -20.02
C LEU A 225 12.27 -3.80 -19.06
N PHE A 226 11.13 -3.29 -19.52
CA PHE A 226 9.94 -3.17 -18.68
C PHE A 226 9.08 -4.44 -18.70
N MET A 227 8.87 -5.05 -19.87
CA MET A 227 8.10 -6.30 -19.99
C MET A 227 8.57 -7.10 -21.20
N ASP A 228 9.10 -8.29 -21.01
CA ASP A 228 9.40 -9.23 -22.09
C ASP A 228 8.57 -10.52 -21.94
N TYR A 229 7.48 -10.61 -22.70
CA TYR A 229 6.57 -11.76 -22.76
C TYR A 229 6.96 -12.81 -23.80
N ARG A 230 8.11 -12.68 -24.45
CA ARG A 230 8.57 -13.70 -25.41
C ARG A 230 8.81 -15.02 -24.70
N THR A 231 8.53 -16.12 -25.39
CA THR A 231 8.72 -17.49 -24.89
C THR A 231 9.65 -18.29 -25.78
N ASP A 232 10.42 -17.64 -26.67
CA ASP A 232 11.38 -18.23 -27.59
C ASP A 232 12.59 -18.89 -26.92
N TYR A 233 12.76 -18.66 -25.60
CA TYR A 233 13.74 -19.36 -24.78
C TYR A 233 13.39 -20.84 -24.49
N ILE A 234 12.19 -21.28 -24.85
CA ILE A 234 11.78 -22.67 -24.83
C ILE A 234 11.65 -23.14 -26.29
N ASN A 235 12.46 -24.11 -26.68
CA ASN A 235 12.35 -24.73 -28.00
C ASN A 235 11.13 -25.67 -28.03
N PRO A 236 10.11 -25.40 -28.90
CA PRO A 236 8.92 -26.24 -28.96
C PRO A 236 9.21 -27.70 -29.36
N GLU A 237 10.31 -27.96 -30.09
CA GLU A 237 10.68 -29.29 -30.55
C GLU A 237 11.35 -30.13 -29.44
N GLU A 238 11.95 -29.45 -28.46
CA GLU A 238 12.67 -30.10 -27.33
C GLU A 238 11.85 -30.12 -26.03
N SER A 239 10.79 -29.28 -25.95
CA SER A 239 9.95 -29.16 -24.76
C SER A 239 8.81 -30.17 -24.74
N SER A 240 8.45 -30.63 -23.53
CA SER A 240 7.29 -31.50 -23.36
C SER A 240 5.98 -30.76 -23.65
N PRO A 241 4.90 -31.49 -24.04
CA PRO A 241 3.57 -30.87 -24.17
C PRO A 241 3.07 -30.21 -22.88
N GLU A 242 3.54 -30.67 -21.74
CA GLU A 242 3.22 -30.13 -20.42
C GLU A 242 3.91 -28.77 -20.19
N GLU A 243 5.18 -28.66 -20.48
CA GLU A 243 5.93 -27.42 -20.43
C GLU A 243 5.37 -26.35 -21.38
N GLN A 244 5.01 -26.73 -22.61
CA GLN A 244 4.35 -25.81 -23.55
C GLN A 244 2.99 -25.32 -23.04
N ARG A 245 2.21 -26.19 -22.40
CA ARG A 245 0.94 -25.83 -21.78
C ARG A 245 1.15 -24.89 -20.61
N GLU A 246 2.12 -25.18 -19.75
CA GLU A 246 2.47 -24.34 -18.61
C GLU A 246 2.89 -22.93 -19.04
N LEU A 247 3.72 -22.80 -20.08
CA LEU A 247 4.10 -21.49 -20.64
C LEU A 247 2.93 -20.69 -21.20
N ARG A 248 1.95 -21.39 -21.77
CA ARG A 248 0.74 -20.76 -22.28
C ARG A 248 -0.19 -20.31 -21.15
N ASP A 249 -0.46 -21.21 -20.20
CA ASP A 249 -1.52 -21.07 -19.20
C ASP A 249 -1.05 -20.34 -17.93
N ILE A 250 0.27 -20.24 -17.69
CA ILE A 250 0.90 -19.52 -16.58
C ILE A 250 1.84 -18.45 -17.15
N PRO A 251 1.32 -17.29 -17.55
CA PRO A 251 2.13 -16.22 -18.13
C PRO A 251 3.12 -15.63 -17.14
N THR A 252 4.38 -15.51 -17.54
CA THR A 252 5.40 -14.71 -16.85
C THR A 252 6.12 -13.81 -17.85
N PHE A 253 6.78 -12.78 -17.37
CA PHE A 253 7.59 -11.88 -18.17
C PHE A 253 8.88 -11.51 -17.46
N LEU A 254 9.90 -11.18 -18.26
CA LEU A 254 11.17 -10.69 -17.75
C LEU A 254 11.12 -9.16 -17.64
N TYR A 255 11.67 -8.68 -16.54
CA TYR A 255 11.98 -7.31 -16.23
C TYR A 255 13.51 -7.19 -16.01
N ALA A 256 14.18 -6.16 -16.53
CA ALA A 256 15.60 -6.01 -16.37
C ALA A 256 16.04 -4.56 -16.23
N MET A 257 16.89 -4.31 -15.24
CA MET A 257 17.50 -3.01 -14.96
C MET A 257 19.01 -3.08 -15.12
N PRO A 258 19.60 -2.59 -16.23
CA PRO A 258 21.05 -2.46 -16.37
C PRO A 258 21.59 -1.42 -15.37
N MET A 259 22.38 -1.87 -14.38
CA MET A 259 22.87 -1.03 -13.29
C MET A 259 24.27 -0.43 -13.53
N GLY A 260 24.83 -0.65 -14.73
CA GLY A 260 26.18 -0.19 -15.07
C GLY A 260 27.26 -1.20 -14.75
N LYS A 261 28.45 -0.74 -14.38
CA LYS A 261 29.59 -1.59 -14.11
C LYS A 261 29.85 -1.76 -12.62
N ALA A 262 30.17 -2.97 -12.20
CA ALA A 262 30.71 -3.26 -10.89
C ALA A 262 32.18 -2.78 -10.76
N SER A 263 32.72 -2.76 -9.55
CA SER A 263 34.11 -2.33 -9.29
C SER A 263 35.18 -3.17 -10.02
N ASN A 264 34.85 -4.40 -10.40
CA ASN A 264 35.69 -5.31 -11.17
C ASN A 264 35.54 -5.15 -12.70
N GLY A 265 34.78 -4.13 -13.17
CA GLY A 265 34.53 -3.84 -14.58
C GLY A 265 33.42 -4.66 -15.23
N ARG A 266 32.84 -5.66 -14.55
CA ARG A 266 31.74 -6.48 -15.08
C ARG A 266 30.43 -5.71 -15.10
N SER A 267 29.55 -6.03 -16.05
CA SER A 267 28.22 -5.45 -16.09
C SER A 267 27.38 -5.98 -14.94
N LYS A 268 26.68 -5.07 -14.26
CA LYS A 268 25.76 -5.37 -13.17
C LYS A 268 24.33 -5.14 -13.64
N ILE A 269 23.49 -6.13 -13.52
CA ILE A 269 22.11 -6.10 -13.98
C ILE A 269 21.21 -6.71 -12.91
N PHE A 270 20.08 -6.07 -12.65
CA PHE A 270 18.99 -6.69 -11.90
C PHE A 270 18.02 -7.30 -12.89
N PHE A 271 17.78 -8.60 -12.79
CA PHE A 271 16.79 -9.33 -13.55
C PHE A 271 15.68 -9.81 -12.65
N GLU A 272 14.44 -9.77 -13.13
CA GLU A 272 13.29 -10.28 -12.40
C GLU A 272 12.33 -10.99 -13.36
N GLU A 273 12.07 -12.27 -13.11
CA GLU A 273 11.00 -13.00 -13.76
C GLU A 273 9.78 -12.96 -12.86
N THR A 274 8.66 -12.49 -13.40
CA THR A 274 7.47 -12.22 -12.61
C THR A 274 6.20 -12.72 -13.29
N SER A 275 5.26 -13.26 -12.52
CA SER A 275 3.87 -13.39 -12.98
C SER A 275 3.24 -12.01 -13.08
N LEU A 276 2.15 -11.87 -13.83
CA LEU A 276 1.39 -10.64 -13.73
C LEU A 276 0.51 -10.67 -12.48
N VAL A 277 -0.48 -11.53 -12.46
CA VAL A 277 -1.37 -11.77 -11.31
C VAL A 277 -1.95 -13.18 -11.44
N ALA A 278 -1.97 -13.93 -10.36
CA ALA A 278 -2.49 -15.31 -10.34
C ALA A 278 -3.25 -15.62 -9.04
N ARG A 279 -4.23 -16.50 -9.14
CA ARG A 279 -4.98 -17.06 -8.01
C ARG A 279 -5.30 -18.53 -8.30
N PRO A 280 -4.66 -19.50 -7.64
CA PRO A 280 -3.66 -19.32 -6.58
C PRO A 280 -2.34 -18.72 -7.09
N PRO A 281 -1.48 -18.20 -6.17
CA PRO A 281 -0.13 -17.72 -6.52
C PRO A 281 0.69 -18.83 -7.17
N ILE A 282 1.54 -18.48 -8.13
CA ILE A 282 2.52 -19.40 -8.70
C ILE A 282 3.70 -19.64 -7.75
N ALA A 283 4.45 -20.71 -7.98
CA ALA A 283 5.64 -21.00 -7.18
C ALA A 283 6.80 -20.06 -7.54
N PHE A 284 7.58 -19.63 -6.54
CA PHE A 284 8.80 -18.84 -6.75
C PHE A 284 9.85 -19.60 -7.58
N ASP A 285 9.95 -20.91 -7.37
CA ASP A 285 10.90 -21.77 -8.11
C ASP A 285 10.62 -21.77 -9.61
N LEU A 286 9.35 -21.67 -10.03
CA LEU A 286 9.00 -21.54 -11.44
C LEU A 286 9.54 -20.24 -12.04
N CYS A 287 9.43 -19.12 -11.34
CA CYS A 287 10.01 -17.85 -11.78
C CYS A 287 11.53 -17.94 -11.86
N LYS A 288 12.18 -18.51 -10.83
CA LYS A 288 13.63 -18.72 -10.80
C LYS A 288 14.11 -19.58 -11.96
N GLU A 289 13.47 -20.70 -12.21
CA GLU A 289 13.80 -21.60 -13.31
C GLU A 289 13.67 -20.90 -14.67
N ARG A 290 12.56 -20.19 -14.90
CA ARG A 290 12.31 -19.46 -16.15
C ARG A 290 13.31 -18.33 -16.35
N LEU A 291 13.68 -17.59 -15.30
CA LEU A 291 14.72 -16.58 -15.37
C LEU A 291 16.02 -17.18 -15.91
N TYR A 292 16.53 -18.23 -15.29
CA TYR A 292 17.82 -18.81 -15.70
C TYR A 292 17.75 -19.48 -17.09
N LYS A 293 16.60 -20.05 -17.49
CA LYS A 293 16.40 -20.52 -18.88
C LYS A 293 16.49 -19.36 -19.88
N ARG A 294 15.86 -18.20 -19.59
CA ARG A 294 15.96 -17.00 -20.45
C ARG A 294 17.40 -16.48 -20.53
N LEU A 295 18.08 -16.34 -19.38
CA LEU A 295 19.47 -15.88 -19.37
C LEU A 295 20.38 -16.80 -20.21
N LYS A 296 20.23 -18.11 -20.07
CA LYS A 296 20.95 -19.10 -20.88
C LYS A 296 20.65 -18.97 -22.37
N HIS A 297 19.36 -18.83 -22.76
CA HIS A 297 18.94 -18.65 -24.14
C HIS A 297 19.57 -17.42 -24.77
N HIS A 298 19.63 -16.32 -24.04
CA HIS A 298 20.25 -15.07 -24.49
C HIS A 298 21.77 -15.06 -24.39
N GLY A 299 22.42 -16.16 -23.99
CA GLY A 299 23.87 -16.24 -23.82
C GLY A 299 24.42 -15.38 -22.69
N ILE A 300 23.60 -15.01 -21.72
CA ILE A 300 24.00 -14.22 -20.55
C ILE A 300 24.65 -15.15 -19.53
N GLU A 301 25.96 -15.00 -19.35
CA GLU A 301 26.75 -15.76 -18.38
C GLU A 301 26.79 -15.01 -17.04
N VAL A 302 26.04 -15.52 -16.05
CA VAL A 302 26.08 -14.99 -14.67
C VAL A 302 27.36 -15.45 -14.00
N THR A 303 28.20 -14.50 -13.58
CA THR A 303 29.46 -14.78 -12.90
C THR A 303 29.38 -14.66 -11.38
N LYS A 304 28.38 -13.90 -10.88
CA LYS A 304 28.13 -13.73 -9.45
C LYS A 304 26.68 -13.28 -9.23
N VAL A 305 26.02 -13.86 -8.25
CA VAL A 305 24.77 -13.34 -7.69
C VAL A 305 25.13 -12.40 -6.54
N VAL A 306 24.68 -11.15 -6.62
CA VAL A 306 25.00 -10.10 -5.64
C VAL A 306 23.91 -10.01 -4.58
N ASP A 307 22.64 -10.08 -5.02
CA ASP A 307 21.46 -9.99 -4.15
C ASP A 307 20.32 -10.78 -4.80
N GLU A 308 19.44 -11.36 -4.01
CA GLU A 308 18.24 -12.07 -4.46
C GLU A 308 17.02 -11.53 -3.69
N GLU A 309 15.88 -11.46 -4.37
CA GLU A 309 14.62 -11.12 -3.70
C GLU A 309 13.45 -11.99 -4.17
N LEU A 310 12.55 -12.24 -3.24
CA LEU A 310 11.29 -12.94 -3.47
C LEU A 310 10.15 -11.96 -3.18
N CYS A 311 9.39 -11.59 -4.22
CA CYS A 311 8.29 -10.65 -4.07
C CYS A 311 6.95 -11.39 -4.08
N TYR A 312 6.17 -11.18 -3.03
CA TYR A 312 4.78 -11.62 -2.91
C TYR A 312 3.90 -10.37 -2.80
N ILE A 313 3.19 -10.03 -3.87
CA ILE A 313 2.46 -8.77 -3.99
C ILE A 313 0.96 -9.06 -4.14
N PRO A 314 0.16 -8.96 -3.06
CA PRO A 314 -1.29 -9.10 -3.15
C PRO A 314 -1.91 -7.94 -3.95
N MET A 315 -2.69 -8.28 -4.96
CA MET A 315 -3.31 -7.33 -5.89
C MET A 315 -4.84 -7.44 -5.83
N GLY A 316 -5.50 -6.35 -5.49
CA GLY A 316 -6.96 -6.37 -5.25
C GLY A 316 -7.29 -6.81 -3.82
N GLY A 317 -8.36 -7.62 -3.65
CA GLY A 317 -8.87 -8.01 -2.33
C GLY A 317 -9.62 -6.88 -1.60
N PRO A 318 -10.07 -7.10 -0.36
CA PRO A 318 -10.82 -6.11 0.39
C PRO A 318 -9.91 -4.99 0.90
N ILE A 319 -10.44 -3.76 0.91
CA ILE A 319 -9.82 -2.63 1.60
C ILE A 319 -10.18 -2.66 3.10
N PRO A 320 -9.47 -1.91 3.96
CA PRO A 320 -9.82 -1.80 5.37
C PRO A 320 -11.25 -1.30 5.58
N LYS A 321 -11.88 -1.71 6.69
CA LYS A 321 -13.16 -1.15 7.10
C LYS A 321 -13.03 0.34 7.41
N LEU A 322 -14.07 1.11 7.07
CA LEU A 322 -14.11 2.55 7.34
C LEU A 322 -14.16 2.85 8.85
N ASP A 323 -14.97 2.10 9.58
CA ASP A 323 -15.21 2.35 11.00
C ASP A 323 -14.30 1.46 11.88
N GLN A 324 -13.03 1.84 11.95
CA GLN A 324 -12.05 1.23 12.87
C GLN A 324 -11.11 2.29 13.46
N ARG A 325 -10.47 1.94 14.57
CA ARG A 325 -9.63 2.85 15.36
C ARG A 325 -8.16 2.83 14.95
N VAL A 326 -7.76 1.88 14.13
CA VAL A 326 -6.41 1.76 13.56
C VAL A 326 -6.42 2.31 12.15
N VAL A 327 -5.48 3.18 11.84
CA VAL A 327 -5.26 3.67 10.46
C VAL A 327 -4.37 2.69 9.72
N ALA A 328 -4.89 2.07 8.68
CA ALA A 328 -4.06 1.29 7.78
C ALA A 328 -3.36 2.19 6.76
N PHE A 329 -2.05 1.97 6.54
CA PHE A 329 -1.30 2.71 5.52
C PHE A 329 -0.29 1.81 4.78
N GLY A 330 0.05 2.16 3.53
CA GLY A 330 0.92 1.33 2.69
C GLY A 330 0.28 0.00 2.30
N GLY A 331 1.00 -1.11 2.48
CA GLY A 331 0.50 -2.46 2.18
C GLY A 331 -0.72 -2.86 3.01
N ALA A 332 -0.76 -2.47 4.28
CA ALA A 332 -1.89 -2.73 5.17
C ALA A 332 -3.21 -2.13 4.68
N SER A 333 -3.15 -1.03 3.94
CA SER A 333 -4.34 -0.33 3.44
C SER A 333 -4.88 -0.82 2.08
N GLY A 334 -4.21 -1.78 1.43
CA GLY A 334 -4.63 -2.26 0.11
C GLY A 334 -4.34 -1.28 -1.03
N LEU A 335 -3.32 -0.41 -0.88
CA LEU A 335 -2.91 0.58 -1.89
C LEU A 335 -2.28 -0.04 -3.14
N VAL A 336 -1.91 -1.33 -3.14
CA VAL A 336 -1.39 -2.00 -4.33
C VAL A 336 -2.39 -1.87 -5.48
N HIS A 337 -1.91 -1.44 -6.63
CA HIS A 337 -2.73 -1.34 -7.83
C HIS A 337 -3.15 -2.73 -8.31
N ALA A 338 -4.45 -2.97 -8.42
CA ALA A 338 -5.00 -4.32 -8.62
C ALA A 338 -4.63 -4.99 -9.95
N ALA A 339 -4.21 -4.22 -10.96
CA ALA A 339 -3.85 -4.72 -12.28
C ALA A 339 -2.36 -4.62 -12.63
N THR A 340 -1.57 -3.81 -11.89
CA THR A 340 -0.17 -3.53 -12.23
C THR A 340 0.84 -3.82 -11.13
N GLY A 341 0.38 -4.03 -9.88
CA GLY A 341 1.26 -4.21 -8.72
C GLY A 341 1.92 -2.93 -8.21
N TYR A 342 1.74 -1.78 -8.86
CA TYR A 342 2.32 -0.51 -8.39
C TYR A 342 1.82 -0.16 -7.00
N MET A 343 2.74 0.17 -6.09
CA MET A 343 2.40 0.57 -4.72
C MET A 343 3.21 1.77 -4.24
N HIS A 344 4.52 1.81 -4.53
CA HIS A 344 5.44 2.75 -3.87
C HIS A 344 5.06 4.21 -4.13
N VAL A 345 4.87 4.62 -5.39
CA VAL A 345 4.43 5.98 -5.76
C VAL A 345 3.00 6.29 -5.28
N ARG A 346 2.11 5.30 -5.24
CA ARG A 346 0.74 5.46 -4.74
C ARG A 346 0.73 5.74 -3.23
N MET A 347 1.55 5.03 -2.48
CA MET A 347 1.75 5.25 -1.05
C MET A 347 2.31 6.66 -0.77
N LEU A 348 3.31 7.09 -1.53
CA LEU A 348 3.86 8.44 -1.42
C LEU A 348 2.81 9.52 -1.76
N ALA A 349 2.03 9.33 -2.83
CA ALA A 349 0.97 10.27 -3.23
C ALA A 349 -0.14 10.40 -2.18
N ALA A 350 -0.46 9.31 -1.48
CA ALA A 350 -1.46 9.30 -0.41
C ALA A 350 -0.94 9.91 0.90
N SER A 351 0.37 9.84 1.15
CA SER A 351 0.95 10.07 2.48
C SER A 351 0.67 11.47 3.03
N ARG A 352 0.77 12.52 2.19
CA ARG A 352 0.53 13.89 2.61
C ARG A 352 -0.91 14.10 3.10
N GLY A 353 -1.90 13.73 2.30
CA GLY A 353 -3.31 13.93 2.66
C GLY A 353 -3.71 13.14 3.90
N VAL A 354 -3.17 11.92 4.06
CA VAL A 354 -3.38 11.09 5.26
C VAL A 354 -2.74 11.74 6.50
N ALA A 355 -1.49 12.21 6.39
CA ALA A 355 -0.80 12.87 7.50
C ALA A 355 -1.49 14.18 7.92
N GLU A 356 -1.93 15.00 6.94
CA GLU A 356 -2.69 16.23 7.19
C GLU A 356 -4.02 15.94 7.90
N ALA A 357 -4.76 14.91 7.47
CA ALA A 357 -6.02 14.50 8.09
C ALA A 357 -5.82 14.03 9.54
N ILE A 358 -4.80 13.21 9.79
CA ILE A 358 -4.45 12.76 11.15
C ILE A 358 -4.11 13.96 12.04
N ALA A 359 -3.20 14.82 11.56
CA ALA A 359 -2.68 15.92 12.33
C ALA A 359 -3.77 16.97 12.68
N THR A 360 -4.65 17.27 11.73
CA THR A 360 -5.76 18.21 11.93
C THR A 360 -6.66 17.75 13.07
N GLU A 361 -7.09 16.49 13.06
CA GLU A 361 -7.99 15.98 14.09
C GLU A 361 -7.29 15.79 15.45
N LEU A 362 -6.06 15.30 15.46
CA LEU A 362 -5.33 15.17 16.74
C LEU A 362 -5.01 16.53 17.38
N LYS A 363 -4.70 17.56 16.59
CA LYS A 363 -4.44 18.92 17.09
C LYS A 363 -5.70 19.62 17.56
N SER A 364 -6.86 19.34 16.97
CA SER A 364 -8.13 19.89 17.45
C SER A 364 -8.46 19.43 18.87
N GLY A 365 -7.92 18.28 19.28
CA GLY A 365 -8.05 17.75 20.64
C GLY A 365 -9.47 17.34 21.01
N GLY A 366 -9.68 17.09 22.30
CA GLY A 366 -10.96 16.75 22.88
C GLY A 366 -11.41 15.31 22.63
N PRO A 367 -12.54 14.93 23.23
CA PRO A 367 -13.11 13.58 23.08
C PRO A 367 -13.45 13.26 21.64
N GLY A 368 -13.13 12.05 21.21
CA GLY A 368 -13.38 11.59 19.85
C GLY A 368 -12.34 11.99 18.79
N ALA A 369 -11.34 12.84 19.11
CA ALA A 369 -10.30 13.27 18.16
C ALA A 369 -9.56 12.08 17.53
N SER A 370 -9.23 11.07 18.32
CA SER A 370 -8.58 9.84 17.84
C SER A 370 -9.45 9.05 16.84
N ARG A 371 -10.76 8.94 17.09
CA ARG A 371 -11.71 8.29 16.17
C ARG A 371 -11.90 9.11 14.90
N ALA A 372 -12.01 10.42 15.03
CA ALA A 372 -12.10 11.34 13.89
C ALA A 372 -10.83 11.26 13.02
N ALA A 373 -9.64 11.26 13.63
CA ALA A 373 -8.37 11.11 12.92
C ALA A 373 -8.32 9.80 12.10
N ALA A 374 -8.71 8.66 12.70
CA ALA A 374 -8.74 7.39 11.99
C ALA A 374 -9.68 7.44 10.78
N ARG A 375 -10.90 7.97 10.94
CA ARG A 375 -11.88 8.07 9.87
C ARG A 375 -11.47 9.04 8.77
N ARG A 376 -10.98 10.23 9.12
CA ARG A 376 -10.50 11.23 8.14
C ARG A 376 -9.27 10.74 7.37
N ALA A 377 -8.36 10.03 8.02
CA ALA A 377 -7.24 9.38 7.38
C ALA A 377 -7.72 8.34 6.35
N TYR A 378 -8.72 7.51 6.70
CA TYR A 378 -9.32 6.58 5.76
C TYR A 378 -9.97 7.30 4.56
N GLN A 379 -10.74 8.36 4.79
CA GLN A 379 -11.38 9.14 3.73
C GLN A 379 -10.36 9.81 2.80
N ALA A 380 -9.26 10.33 3.34
CA ALA A 380 -8.15 10.88 2.56
C ALA A 380 -7.49 9.82 1.68
N LEU A 381 -7.37 8.59 2.19
CA LEU A 381 -6.79 7.45 1.48
C LEU A 381 -7.74 6.84 0.44
N TRP A 382 -8.99 6.61 0.84
CA TRP A 382 -10.02 5.92 0.07
C TRP A 382 -11.27 6.78 -0.09
N SER A 383 -11.11 7.97 -0.71
CA SER A 383 -12.26 8.77 -1.14
C SER A 383 -13.16 7.97 -2.09
N ALA A 384 -14.43 8.38 -2.24
CA ALA A 384 -15.37 7.73 -3.17
C ALA A 384 -14.76 7.62 -4.59
N LYS A 385 -14.12 8.70 -5.08
CA LYS A 385 -13.45 8.70 -6.39
C LYS A 385 -12.29 7.70 -6.46
N ALA A 386 -11.46 7.59 -5.41
CA ALA A 386 -10.36 6.63 -5.35
C ALA A 386 -10.87 5.18 -5.31
N LYS A 387 -11.97 4.91 -4.60
CA LYS A 387 -12.61 3.58 -4.57
C LYS A 387 -13.15 3.19 -5.95
N LEU A 388 -13.86 4.08 -6.62
CA LEU A 388 -14.38 3.82 -7.98
C LEU A 388 -13.28 3.64 -9.02
N GLN A 389 -12.19 4.40 -8.92
CA GLN A 389 -11.01 4.19 -9.75
C GLN A 389 -10.37 2.83 -9.46
N ARG A 390 -10.28 2.44 -8.18
CA ARG A 390 -9.80 1.12 -7.79
C ARG A 390 -10.67 -0.02 -8.34
N ASP A 391 -11.99 0.12 -8.35
CA ASP A 391 -12.90 -0.87 -8.93
C ASP A 391 -12.62 -1.10 -10.42
N PHE A 392 -12.33 -0.04 -11.16
CA PHE A 392 -11.89 -0.15 -12.55
C PHE A 392 -10.59 -0.96 -12.69
N HIS A 393 -9.64 -0.75 -11.77
CA HIS A 393 -8.39 -1.51 -11.74
C HIS A 393 -8.59 -2.96 -11.29
N VAL A 394 -9.52 -3.23 -10.37
CA VAL A 394 -9.87 -4.60 -9.94
C VAL A 394 -10.43 -5.40 -11.11
N PHE A 395 -11.37 -4.83 -11.88
CA PHE A 395 -11.85 -5.47 -13.09
C PHE A 395 -10.71 -5.78 -14.08
N GLY A 396 -9.79 -4.82 -14.26
CA GLY A 396 -8.58 -5.04 -15.09
C GLY A 396 -7.72 -6.20 -14.58
N GLY A 397 -7.47 -6.28 -13.29
CA GLY A 397 -6.70 -7.35 -12.66
C GLY A 397 -7.38 -8.72 -12.78
N GLU A 398 -8.67 -8.81 -12.49
CA GLU A 398 -9.46 -10.04 -12.63
C GLU A 398 -9.52 -10.51 -14.10
N PHE A 399 -9.64 -9.56 -15.04
CA PHE A 399 -9.54 -9.90 -16.47
C PHE A 399 -8.18 -10.49 -16.82
N LEU A 400 -7.08 -9.81 -16.45
CA LEU A 400 -5.72 -10.24 -16.77
C LEU A 400 -5.38 -11.62 -16.18
N MET A 401 -5.82 -11.88 -14.96
CA MET A 401 -5.62 -13.15 -14.25
C MET A 401 -6.24 -14.36 -14.97
N ALA A 402 -7.33 -14.14 -15.70
CA ALA A 402 -8.06 -15.17 -16.43
C ALA A 402 -7.52 -15.44 -17.86
N GLN A 403 -6.41 -14.79 -18.26
CA GLN A 403 -5.92 -14.85 -19.65
C GLN A 403 -4.65 -15.70 -19.79
N ASP A 404 -4.51 -16.30 -20.97
CA ASP A 404 -3.29 -16.97 -21.40
C ASP A 404 -2.24 -15.97 -21.94
N THR A 405 -1.02 -16.45 -22.14
CA THR A 405 0.11 -15.66 -22.64
C THR A 405 -0.19 -14.96 -23.99
N SER A 406 -0.93 -15.60 -24.90
CA SER A 406 -1.28 -15.04 -26.20
C SER A 406 -2.20 -13.81 -26.06
N ILE A 407 -3.24 -13.93 -25.24
CA ILE A 407 -4.17 -12.82 -24.97
C ILE A 407 -3.47 -11.67 -24.27
N LEU A 408 -2.59 -11.96 -23.28
CA LEU A 408 -1.81 -10.91 -22.60
C LEU A 408 -0.90 -10.14 -23.55
N ARG A 409 -0.22 -10.81 -24.47
CA ARG A 409 0.59 -10.15 -25.52
C ARG A 409 -0.25 -9.18 -26.34
N GLY A 410 -1.42 -9.62 -26.82
CA GLY A 410 -2.33 -8.77 -27.59
C GLY A 410 -2.87 -7.60 -26.77
N PHE A 411 -3.15 -7.83 -25.49
CA PHE A 411 -3.61 -6.81 -24.54
C PHE A 411 -2.56 -5.72 -24.34
N PHE A 412 -1.32 -6.07 -23.96
CA PHE A 412 -0.28 -5.09 -23.69
C PHE A 412 0.20 -4.38 -24.95
N ASN A 413 0.26 -5.06 -26.10
CA ASN A 413 0.56 -4.41 -27.37
C ASN A 413 -0.50 -3.33 -27.73
N GLY A 414 -1.77 -3.59 -27.46
CA GLY A 414 -2.84 -2.60 -27.62
C GLY A 414 -2.75 -1.47 -26.60
N PHE A 415 -2.44 -1.80 -25.36
CA PHE A 415 -2.34 -0.85 -24.24
C PHE A 415 -1.27 0.23 -24.49
N PHE A 416 -0.07 -0.15 -24.87
CA PHE A 416 1.01 0.80 -25.15
C PHE A 416 0.89 1.51 -26.50
N LYS A 417 -0.12 1.18 -27.32
CA LYS A 417 -0.53 1.98 -28.51
C LYS A 417 -1.48 3.12 -28.17
N LEU A 418 -1.96 3.21 -26.95
CA LEU A 418 -2.67 4.39 -26.46
C LEU A 418 -1.72 5.61 -26.36
N PRO A 419 -2.25 6.85 -26.43
CA PRO A 419 -1.49 8.04 -26.04
C PRO A 419 -0.92 7.90 -24.63
N LEU A 420 0.34 8.35 -24.42
CA LEU A 420 1.06 8.24 -23.17
C LEU A 420 0.24 8.68 -21.95
N PRO A 421 -0.44 9.85 -21.93
CA PRO A 421 -1.17 10.27 -20.74
C PRO A 421 -2.27 9.30 -20.32
N LEU A 422 -2.88 8.60 -21.26
CA LEU A 422 -3.96 7.65 -20.96
C LEU A 422 -3.44 6.41 -20.26
N TRP A 423 -2.44 5.74 -20.85
CA TRP A 423 -1.90 4.52 -20.21
C TRP A 423 -1.05 4.83 -18.98
N ALA A 424 -0.35 5.97 -18.95
CA ALA A 424 0.40 6.42 -17.78
C ALA A 424 -0.52 6.67 -16.57
N GLY A 425 -1.64 7.37 -16.80
CA GLY A 425 -2.64 7.60 -15.76
C GLY A 425 -3.29 6.31 -15.24
N PHE A 426 -3.37 5.25 -16.08
CA PHE A 426 -3.85 3.94 -15.62
C PHE A 426 -2.80 3.19 -14.80
N LEU A 427 -1.52 3.19 -15.22
CA LEU A 427 -0.48 2.34 -14.60
C LEU A 427 -0.32 2.60 -13.09
N SER A 428 -0.27 3.86 -12.70
CA SER A 428 -0.14 4.25 -11.29
C SER A 428 -1.50 4.50 -10.63
N GLY A 429 -2.45 5.02 -11.39
CA GLY A 429 -3.87 5.10 -11.10
C GLY A 429 -4.25 5.57 -9.69
N TYR A 430 -3.69 6.69 -9.20
CA TYR A 430 -4.02 7.22 -7.87
C TYR A 430 -4.06 8.76 -7.88
N PRO A 431 -4.96 9.40 -7.10
CA PRO A 431 -5.01 10.85 -6.99
C PRO A 431 -3.65 11.47 -6.68
N ASN A 432 -3.43 12.69 -7.17
CA ASN A 432 -2.20 13.48 -7.01
C ASN A 432 -0.96 12.96 -7.78
N LEU A 433 -1.09 11.88 -8.56
CA LEU A 433 -0.05 11.45 -9.49
C LEU A 433 -0.26 12.09 -10.87
N PRO A 434 0.83 12.34 -11.64
CA PRO A 434 0.74 12.80 -13.02
C PRO A 434 -0.16 11.91 -13.88
N HIS A 435 -0.91 12.51 -14.78
CA HIS A 435 -1.86 11.86 -15.69
C HIS A 435 -3.09 11.20 -15.05
N ASN A 436 -3.21 11.21 -13.71
CA ASN A 436 -4.39 10.62 -13.03
C ASN A 436 -5.69 11.32 -13.41
N GLU A 437 -5.63 12.58 -13.83
CA GLU A 437 -6.78 13.33 -14.35
C GLU A 437 -7.52 12.62 -15.49
N HIS A 438 -6.85 11.70 -16.22
CA HIS A 438 -7.44 10.87 -17.27
C HIS A 438 -8.18 9.63 -16.74
N GLN A 439 -8.10 9.35 -15.43
CA GLN A 439 -8.73 8.20 -14.78
C GLN A 439 -9.70 8.59 -13.65
N GLN A 440 -9.73 9.85 -13.26
CA GLN A 440 -10.39 10.32 -12.05
C GLN A 440 -11.92 10.27 -12.14
N GLU A 441 -12.49 10.61 -13.31
CA GLU A 441 -13.93 10.70 -13.53
C GLU A 441 -14.44 9.47 -14.29
N TRP A 442 -15.70 9.06 -14.02
CA TRP A 442 -16.30 7.88 -14.63
C TRP A 442 -16.29 7.94 -16.17
N TYR A 443 -16.63 9.10 -16.76
CA TYR A 443 -16.66 9.26 -18.22
C TYR A 443 -15.27 9.21 -18.85
N LYS A 444 -14.23 9.59 -18.12
CA LYS A 444 -12.84 9.48 -18.57
C LYS A 444 -12.37 8.02 -18.56
N ARG A 445 -12.76 7.24 -17.53
CA ARG A 445 -12.51 5.79 -17.51
C ARG A 445 -13.27 5.07 -18.62
N PHE A 446 -14.53 5.48 -18.89
CA PHE A 446 -15.28 4.97 -20.02
C PHE A 446 -14.59 5.28 -21.36
N ALA A 447 -14.20 6.53 -21.58
CA ALA A 447 -13.48 6.96 -22.79
C ALA A 447 -12.13 6.24 -22.97
N PHE A 448 -11.38 6.04 -21.86
CA PHE A 448 -10.16 5.25 -21.84
C PHE A 448 -10.44 3.80 -22.26
N GLY A 449 -11.42 3.14 -21.65
CA GLY A 449 -11.77 1.76 -21.98
C GLY A 449 -12.21 1.59 -23.43
N PHE A 450 -12.98 2.54 -23.96
CA PHE A 450 -13.41 2.53 -25.35
C PHE A 450 -12.23 2.72 -26.33
N GLN A 451 -11.36 3.70 -26.10
CA GLN A 451 -10.18 3.92 -26.94
C GLN A 451 -9.23 2.71 -26.88
N PHE A 452 -9.05 2.13 -25.69
CA PHE A 452 -8.25 0.93 -25.52
C PHE A 452 -8.83 -0.26 -26.28
N PHE A 453 -10.13 -0.49 -26.18
CA PHE A 453 -10.83 -1.54 -26.90
C PHE A 453 -10.57 -1.48 -28.42
N LEU A 454 -10.57 -0.28 -29.01
CA LEU A 454 -10.30 -0.08 -30.44
C LEU A 454 -8.84 -0.40 -30.85
N LYS A 455 -7.90 -0.50 -29.90
CA LYS A 455 -6.50 -0.85 -30.15
C LYS A 455 -6.21 -2.34 -30.01
N LEU A 456 -7.17 -3.13 -29.52
CA LEU A 456 -7.00 -4.55 -29.25
C LEU A 456 -7.19 -5.40 -30.52
N ALA A 457 -6.48 -6.53 -30.58
CA ALA A 457 -6.75 -7.57 -31.57
C ALA A 457 -8.16 -8.17 -31.38
N PRO A 458 -8.85 -8.63 -32.45
CA PRO A 458 -10.24 -9.13 -32.35
C PRO A 458 -10.46 -10.21 -31.29
N ALA A 459 -9.52 -11.13 -31.12
CA ALA A 459 -9.60 -12.18 -30.10
C ALA A 459 -9.59 -11.60 -28.67
N VAL A 460 -8.78 -10.58 -28.42
CA VAL A 460 -8.70 -9.89 -27.14
C VAL A 460 -9.96 -9.05 -26.90
N GLN A 461 -10.48 -8.40 -27.93
CA GLN A 461 -11.75 -7.67 -27.87
C GLN A 461 -12.90 -8.59 -27.42
N LEU A 462 -13.01 -9.77 -28.05
CA LEU A 462 -14.05 -10.75 -27.69
C LEU A 462 -13.94 -11.22 -26.25
N LYS A 463 -12.73 -11.52 -25.77
CA LYS A 463 -12.48 -11.89 -24.37
C LYS A 463 -12.84 -10.77 -23.39
N LEU A 464 -12.47 -9.53 -23.72
CA LEU A 464 -12.77 -8.37 -22.88
C LEU A 464 -14.29 -8.07 -22.83
N MET A 465 -14.99 -8.18 -23.95
CA MET A 465 -16.46 -8.04 -24.00
C MET A 465 -17.15 -9.13 -23.17
N ALA A 466 -16.72 -10.39 -23.30
CA ALA A 466 -17.26 -11.50 -22.52
C ALA A 466 -17.03 -11.29 -21.01
N ALA A 467 -15.84 -10.88 -20.60
CA ALA A 467 -15.55 -10.57 -19.20
C ALA A 467 -16.39 -9.40 -18.68
N GLY A 468 -16.54 -8.33 -19.46
CA GLY A 468 -17.39 -7.19 -19.09
C GLY A 468 -18.85 -7.58 -18.92
N ALA A 469 -19.39 -8.39 -19.83
CA ALA A 469 -20.77 -8.86 -19.77
C ALA A 469 -21.04 -9.82 -18.60
N LEU A 470 -20.12 -10.76 -18.32
CA LEU A 470 -20.29 -11.79 -17.31
C LEU A 470 -19.94 -11.31 -15.90
N ASN A 471 -18.90 -10.53 -15.76
CA ASN A 471 -18.28 -10.20 -14.48
C ASN A 471 -18.23 -8.70 -14.18
N GLY A 472 -18.57 -7.82 -15.15
CA GLY A 472 -18.38 -6.38 -15.02
C GLY A 472 -19.13 -5.75 -13.84
N TRP A 473 -20.28 -6.32 -13.46
CA TRP A 473 -20.99 -5.89 -12.26
C TRP A 473 -20.27 -6.32 -10.98
N ARG A 474 -19.93 -7.60 -10.89
CA ARG A 474 -19.26 -8.19 -9.71
C ARG A 474 -17.89 -7.53 -9.45
N ASP A 475 -17.10 -7.35 -10.50
CA ASP A 475 -15.73 -6.87 -10.39
C ASP A 475 -15.62 -5.33 -10.46
N GLY A 476 -16.75 -4.62 -10.41
CA GLY A 476 -16.81 -3.17 -10.25
C GLY A 476 -16.71 -2.34 -11.52
N LEU A 477 -16.57 -2.94 -12.73
CA LEU A 477 -16.49 -2.21 -13.99
C LEU A 477 -17.69 -1.28 -14.18
N ILE A 478 -18.91 -1.82 -14.10
CA ILE A 478 -20.14 -1.05 -14.39
C ILE A 478 -20.24 0.15 -13.46
N ARG A 479 -20.03 -0.04 -12.16
CA ARG A 479 -20.03 1.04 -11.17
C ARG A 479 -18.99 2.10 -11.49
N SER A 480 -17.78 1.68 -11.85
CA SER A 480 -16.66 2.58 -12.10
C SER A 480 -16.79 3.45 -13.35
N VAL A 481 -17.59 3.03 -14.36
CA VAL A 481 -17.75 3.73 -15.64
C VAL A 481 -19.18 4.29 -15.84
N SER A 482 -19.96 4.41 -14.78
CA SER A 482 -21.35 4.92 -14.84
C SER A 482 -21.54 6.14 -13.94
N PRO A 483 -22.55 7.00 -14.22
CA PRO A 483 -22.87 8.16 -13.39
C PRO A 483 -23.48 7.78 -12.02
N MET A 484 -23.83 6.52 -11.78
CA MET A 484 -24.34 6.05 -10.47
C MET A 484 -23.33 6.27 -9.33
N SER A 485 -22.07 6.47 -9.67
CA SER A 485 -20.97 6.78 -8.73
C SER A 485 -21.16 8.10 -7.95
N ILE A 486 -22.04 8.99 -8.40
CA ILE A 486 -22.29 10.29 -7.76
C ILE A 486 -23.10 10.14 -6.45
N LEU A 487 -23.83 9.03 -6.29
CA LEU A 487 -24.72 8.79 -5.15
C LEU A 487 -23.97 8.30 -3.87
N GLU A 488 -22.72 7.88 -3.98
CA GLU A 488 -21.95 7.35 -2.84
C GLU A 488 -21.31 8.43 -1.94
N ASP A 489 -21.19 9.69 -2.41
CA ASP A 489 -20.64 10.80 -1.61
C ASP A 489 -21.58 11.23 -0.44
N SER A 490 -22.83 10.78 -0.44
CA SER A 490 -23.80 11.14 0.60
C SER A 490 -23.71 10.35 1.91
N GLN A 491 -22.92 9.27 1.97
CA GLN A 491 -22.80 8.44 3.18
C GLN A 491 -21.96 9.07 4.30
N ASP A 492 -21.26 10.17 4.03
CA ASP A 492 -20.38 10.83 5.01
C ASP A 492 -21.10 11.85 5.93
N LEU A 493 -22.32 12.27 5.58
CA LEU A 493 -23.06 13.30 6.33
C LEU A 493 -23.41 12.90 7.77
N GLY A 494 -23.59 11.60 8.05
CA GLY A 494 -23.93 11.11 9.38
C GLY A 494 -22.78 11.13 10.38
N PHE A 495 -21.54 10.96 9.91
CA PHE A 495 -20.36 10.90 10.79
C PHE A 495 -19.96 12.27 11.35
N ASP A 496 -20.04 13.32 10.53
CA ASP A 496 -19.73 14.67 10.99
C ASP A 496 -20.70 15.11 12.08
N ALA A 497 -21.99 14.77 11.95
CA ALA A 497 -23.00 15.01 12.98
C ALA A 497 -22.72 14.18 14.26
N GLU A 498 -22.24 12.95 14.14
CA GLU A 498 -21.88 12.10 15.28
C GLU A 498 -20.67 12.66 16.04
N ILE A 499 -19.61 13.06 15.35
CA ILE A 499 -18.41 13.67 15.98
C ILE A 499 -18.77 14.99 16.65
N GLU A 500 -19.60 15.82 16.00
CA GLU A 500 -20.05 17.07 16.58
C GLU A 500 -20.91 16.84 17.84
N ALA A 501 -21.77 15.84 17.82
CA ALA A 501 -22.55 15.47 19.01
C ALA A 501 -21.68 14.98 20.17
N ILE A 502 -20.58 14.26 19.89
CA ILE A 502 -19.59 13.85 20.91
C ILE A 502 -18.90 15.08 21.50
N ARG A 503 -18.49 16.03 20.66
CA ARG A 503 -17.82 17.27 21.08
C ARG A 503 -18.74 18.15 21.92
N LEU A 504 -20.01 18.30 21.51
CA LEU A 504 -21.03 19.05 22.27
C LEU A 504 -21.34 18.43 23.61
N LYS A 505 -21.45 17.11 23.70
CA LYS A 505 -21.66 16.41 24.99
C LYS A 505 -20.47 16.63 25.94
N ALA A 506 -19.26 16.56 25.43
CA ALA A 506 -18.07 16.77 26.24
C ALA A 506 -18.01 18.21 26.77
N ALA A 507 -18.26 19.20 25.90
CA ALA A 507 -18.28 20.61 26.30
C ALA A 507 -19.37 20.89 27.36
N ALA A 508 -20.53 20.24 27.25
CA ALA A 508 -21.57 20.34 28.26
C ALA A 508 -21.15 19.74 29.61
N THR A 509 -20.45 18.59 29.58
CA THR A 509 -19.94 17.95 30.81
C THR A 509 -18.86 18.79 31.48
N GLU A 510 -17.96 19.42 30.72
CA GLU A 510 -16.94 20.34 31.24
C GLU A 510 -17.56 21.61 31.82
N ALA A 511 -18.60 22.14 31.20
CA ALA A 511 -19.33 23.30 31.72
C ALA A 511 -20.04 22.97 33.04
N ASP A 512 -20.68 21.80 33.14
CA ASP A 512 -21.34 21.35 34.40
C ASP A 512 -20.33 21.10 35.53
N SER A 513 -19.12 20.58 35.21
CA SER A 513 -18.06 20.39 36.21
C SER A 513 -17.48 21.71 36.69
N ALA A 514 -17.29 22.69 35.80
CA ALA A 514 -16.81 24.03 36.18
C ALA A 514 -17.80 24.77 37.09
N VAL A 515 -19.11 24.63 36.83
CA VAL A 515 -20.17 25.21 37.67
C VAL A 515 -20.22 24.55 39.04
N SER A 516 -19.95 23.22 39.15
CA SER A 516 -19.91 22.50 40.44
C SER A 516 -18.68 22.89 41.27
N GLU A 517 -17.53 23.19 40.67
CA GLU A 517 -16.34 23.68 41.38
C GLU A 517 -16.48 25.12 41.89
N GLU A 518 -17.16 26.01 41.14
CA GLU A 518 -17.46 27.38 41.64
C GLU A 518 -18.46 27.40 42.80
N THR A 519 -19.38 26.43 42.85
CA THR A 519 -20.37 26.34 43.96
C THR A 519 -19.79 25.73 45.24
N ASP A 520 -18.76 24.90 45.17
CA ASP A 520 -18.09 24.32 46.34
C ASP A 520 -17.01 25.24 46.96
N GLY A 521 -16.46 26.15 46.15
CA GLY A 521 -15.47 27.16 46.59
C GLY A 521 -16.03 28.32 47.46
N ASN A 522 -17.36 28.40 47.62
CA ASN A 522 -18.01 29.53 48.35
C ASN A 522 -18.63 29.15 49.71
N ARG A 523 -18.25 28.03 50.32
CA ARG A 523 -18.58 27.71 51.69
C ARG A 523 -17.49 28.13 52.65
N GLY A 524 -17.59 29.40 53.11
CA GLY A 524 -16.85 29.89 54.28
C GLY A 524 -17.39 29.26 55.55
N PRO A 525 -16.57 29.17 56.64
CA PRO A 525 -16.93 28.46 57.84
C PRO A 525 -17.79 29.31 58.80
N GLY A 526 -18.92 28.74 59.23
CA GLY A 526 -19.52 29.18 60.49
C GLY A 526 -20.99 29.55 60.47
N SER A 527 -21.84 28.67 60.97
CA SER A 527 -22.59 28.90 62.25
C SER A 527 -23.63 27.78 62.44
N ASP A 528 -23.52 27.11 63.58
CA ASP A 528 -24.52 26.23 64.15
C ASP A 528 -25.88 26.92 64.30
N VAL A 529 -26.93 26.34 63.74
CA VAL A 529 -28.31 26.48 64.19
C VAL A 529 -29.05 25.15 63.97
N THR A 530 -29.52 24.60 65.08
CA THR A 530 -30.32 23.36 65.18
C THR A 530 -31.72 23.48 64.59
N PRO A 531 -32.36 22.40 64.16
CA PRO A 531 -33.55 22.40 63.34
C PRO A 531 -34.86 22.44 64.12
N GLU A 532 -35.84 23.20 63.65
CA GLU A 532 -37.25 23.02 64.05
C GLU A 532 -38.03 22.31 62.94
N SER A 533 -38.93 21.49 63.40
CA SER A 533 -39.75 20.48 62.76
C SER A 533 -40.94 20.98 61.96
N GLY A 534 -41.16 20.33 60.78
CA GLY A 534 -42.42 19.94 60.13
C GLY A 534 -43.16 20.97 59.24
N PRO A 535 -44.13 20.56 58.40
CA PRO A 535 -44.66 19.21 58.22
C PRO A 535 -44.65 18.74 56.73
N GLN A 536 -44.87 17.45 56.56
CA GLN A 536 -45.15 16.69 55.35
C GLN A 536 -46.41 17.20 54.63
N ILE A 537 -46.36 17.28 53.29
CA ILE A 537 -47.54 17.05 52.43
C ILE A 537 -47.12 16.15 51.29
N SER A 538 -47.94 15.12 51.16
CA SER A 538 -47.92 14.02 50.22
C SER A 538 -48.31 14.38 48.81
N ASP A 539 -47.75 13.64 47.84
CA ASP A 539 -48.45 12.80 46.87
C ASP A 539 -48.74 13.29 45.46
N GLN A 540 -48.53 12.34 44.58
CA GLN A 540 -49.16 11.99 43.31
C GLN A 540 -48.56 12.49 41.99
N SER A 541 -47.85 11.52 41.41
CA SER A 541 -48.11 10.89 40.09
C SER A 541 -48.51 11.79 38.90
N THR A 542 -47.80 11.70 37.84
CA THR A 542 -48.34 11.26 36.56
C THR A 542 -47.28 10.91 35.53
N THR A 543 -47.27 9.66 35.18
CA THR A 543 -46.76 9.05 33.97
C THR A 543 -47.55 9.53 32.75
N LYS A 544 -46.92 9.90 31.64
CA LYS A 544 -47.46 9.58 30.33
C LYS A 544 -46.38 9.68 29.24
N GLU A 545 -46.17 8.52 28.66
CA GLU A 545 -45.82 8.22 27.26
C GLU A 545 -46.02 9.35 26.23
N LEU A 546 -45.07 9.43 25.31
CA LEU A 546 -45.39 9.54 23.90
C LEU A 546 -44.27 8.89 23.06
N MET A 547 -44.65 7.76 22.51
CA MET A 547 -44.01 7.08 21.38
C MET A 547 -44.42 7.80 20.07
N THR A 548 -43.56 7.63 19.05
CA THR A 548 -43.82 7.69 17.60
C THR A 548 -43.82 9.07 16.90
N LEU A 549 -42.75 9.36 16.18
CA LEU A 549 -42.70 9.36 14.70
C LEU A 549 -41.27 9.31 14.23
#